data_9978ad278c372b70380d9b015cc39c5d
#
_entry.id   9978ad278c372b70380d9b015cc39c5d
#
_cell.length_a   1.000
_cell.length_b   1.000
_cell.length_c   1.000
_cell.angle_alpha   90.00
_cell.angle_beta   90.00
_cell.angle_gamma   90.00
#
_symmetry.space_group_name_H-M   'P 1'
#
loop_
_entity.id
_entity.type
_entity.pdbx_description
1 polymer ?
#
loop_
_entity_poly.entity_id
_entity_poly.type
_entity_poly.pdbx_seq_one_letter_code
_entity_poly.pdbx_strand_id
1 'polypeptide(L)'
;MILINGDCIEQMQKLIDDGVQVDSVVTDPPYELGFMGRSWDSTGIAFQKETWELAYKLLKPGGHLLAFSASRNYHRMAVAIEDVGFEIRDQMMWLYGSGFPKSMNVGKAFDKKLGNERKVVGMTNQQDIRSGNYVGKATDTKEYSRIDVPITEGNSEWEGWGTALKPAHEPIVMARKPLSEKSIVDNVLKHGTGAINIDECRIEGNDAKYPDTNPDFKDIGRQSKEAIGIDKLSFGQTENAKRKKVVRKPRNESGVWTDGNSGMKAEGTQYADADPKGRFPANIMHDGSDVVQDIFPDTKAGSYKGDGSKSGGIWNKSTGKPAGREYGDEGSAARYFYCPKTSKSERNNSTVKNNHPTVKPQKLMQYLCRMVTPKGGIVLDMFMGSGSTGMAAKDEGFDFIGIEKEKEYFKIAEARIESVEVKATLQEFME
;
A
#
# COMPACT_ATOMS: atom_id res chain seq x y z
N MET A 1 -20.12 11.77 -9.32
CA MET A 1 -19.11 12.32 -8.37
C MET A 1 -19.77 13.36 -7.47
N ILE A 2 -19.60 13.25 -6.16
CA ILE A 2 -20.20 14.11 -5.12
C ILE A 2 -19.06 14.72 -4.29
N LEU A 3 -18.98 16.05 -4.24
CA LEU A 3 -17.98 16.77 -3.44
C LEU A 3 -18.71 17.58 -2.36
N ILE A 4 -18.29 17.44 -1.11
CA ILE A 4 -18.98 18.01 0.04
C ILE A 4 -17.98 18.88 0.84
N ASN A 5 -18.29 20.16 1.01
CA ASN A 5 -17.52 21.01 1.92
C ASN A 5 -18.16 20.98 3.32
N GLY A 6 -17.47 20.39 4.29
CA GLY A 6 -17.95 20.26 5.65
C GLY A 6 -17.12 19.35 6.52
N ASP A 7 -17.51 19.22 7.77
CA ASP A 7 -16.88 18.30 8.72
C ASP A 7 -17.21 16.85 8.35
N CYS A 8 -16.19 15.98 8.34
CA CYS A 8 -16.34 14.61 7.87
C CYS A 8 -17.31 13.78 8.74
N ILE A 9 -17.33 14.00 10.06
CA ILE A 9 -18.24 13.30 10.97
C ILE A 9 -19.68 13.63 10.64
N GLU A 10 -19.99 14.94 10.54
CA GLU A 10 -21.34 15.40 10.23
C GLU A 10 -21.80 14.95 8.84
N GLN A 11 -20.93 15.04 7.84
CA GLN A 11 -21.29 14.72 6.47
C GLN A 11 -21.43 13.21 6.25
N MET A 12 -20.55 12.39 6.84
CA MET A 12 -20.71 10.93 6.81
C MET A 12 -22.00 10.48 7.50
N GLN A 13 -22.39 11.11 8.62
CA GLN A 13 -23.67 10.79 9.26
C GLN A 13 -24.86 11.09 8.33
N LYS A 14 -24.87 12.23 7.64
CA LYS A 14 -25.91 12.57 6.66
C LYS A 14 -25.96 11.54 5.52
N LEU A 15 -24.81 11.15 4.97
CA LEU A 15 -24.75 10.12 3.93
C LEU A 15 -25.33 8.77 4.43
N ILE A 16 -25.11 8.42 5.70
CA ILE A 16 -25.71 7.23 6.31
C ILE A 16 -27.23 7.38 6.41
N ASP A 17 -27.70 8.53 6.88
CA ASP A 17 -29.13 8.81 7.03
C ASP A 17 -29.85 8.81 5.66
N ASP A 18 -29.17 9.21 4.60
CA ASP A 18 -29.62 9.15 3.21
C ASP A 18 -29.51 7.74 2.59
N GLY A 19 -29.01 6.74 3.34
CA GLY A 19 -28.90 5.35 2.88
C GLY A 19 -27.77 5.10 1.88
N VAL A 20 -26.79 6.00 1.79
CA VAL A 20 -25.65 5.86 0.87
C VAL A 20 -24.75 4.69 1.28
N GLN A 21 -24.31 3.92 0.30
CA GLN A 21 -23.34 2.83 0.45
C GLN A 21 -22.20 3.02 -0.55
N VAL A 22 -20.97 2.80 -0.12
CA VAL A 22 -19.75 2.89 -0.94
C VAL A 22 -19.06 1.54 -1.07
N ASP A 23 -18.29 1.34 -2.14
CA ASP A 23 -17.60 0.09 -2.43
C ASP A 23 -16.22 0.03 -1.78
N SER A 24 -15.57 1.16 -1.66
CA SER A 24 -14.25 1.29 -1.05
C SER A 24 -14.06 2.63 -0.35
N VAL A 25 -13.10 2.66 0.58
CA VAL A 25 -12.57 3.87 1.21
C VAL A 25 -11.08 3.96 0.90
N VAL A 26 -10.64 5.05 0.27
CA VAL A 26 -9.23 5.33 0.02
C VAL A 26 -8.95 6.75 0.48
N THR A 27 -8.20 6.91 1.58
CA THR A 27 -8.15 8.20 2.29
C THR A 27 -6.78 8.48 2.89
N ASP A 28 -6.45 9.77 3.03
CA ASP A 28 -5.22 10.30 3.60
C ASP A 28 -5.54 11.20 4.81
N PRO A 29 -5.86 10.60 5.97
CA PRO A 29 -6.26 11.36 7.16
C PRO A 29 -5.09 12.18 7.71
N PRO A 30 -5.36 13.17 8.60
CA PRO A 30 -4.32 13.86 9.35
C PRO A 30 -3.41 12.88 10.08
N TYR A 31 -2.09 13.10 10.01
CA TYR A 31 -1.11 12.20 10.65
C TYR A 31 -0.90 12.48 12.14
N GLU A 32 -1.54 13.52 12.65
CA GLU A 32 -1.48 13.93 14.07
C GLU A 32 -0.03 14.15 14.55
N LEU A 33 0.80 14.72 13.69
CA LEU A 33 2.20 15.08 13.96
C LEU A 33 2.40 16.56 14.26
N GLY A 34 1.32 17.36 14.28
CA GLY A 34 1.39 18.81 14.39
C GLY A 34 2.18 19.44 13.23
N PHE A 35 1.96 18.97 12.02
CA PHE A 35 2.72 19.35 10.83
C PHE A 35 2.69 20.86 10.61
N MET A 36 3.86 21.52 10.69
CA MET A 36 4.04 22.96 10.52
C MET A 36 3.13 23.83 11.44
N GLY A 37 2.70 23.31 12.58
CA GLY A 37 1.78 23.98 13.51
C GLY A 37 0.35 24.12 12.98
N ARG A 38 -0.04 23.35 11.99
CA ARG A 38 -1.40 23.35 11.43
C ARG A 38 -2.37 22.67 12.39
N SER A 39 -3.47 23.34 12.70
CA SER A 39 -4.49 22.86 13.63
C SER A 39 -5.18 21.57 13.14
N TRP A 40 -5.36 21.42 11.83
CA TRP A 40 -5.98 20.24 11.26
C TRP A 40 -5.15 18.95 11.45
N ASP A 41 -3.82 19.04 11.67
CA ASP A 41 -2.94 17.88 11.92
C ASP A 41 -2.68 17.64 13.43
N SER A 42 -3.60 18.09 14.28
CA SER A 42 -3.52 17.96 15.75
C SER A 42 -4.91 17.78 16.38
N THR A 43 -5.86 17.25 15.62
CA THR A 43 -7.25 17.09 16.06
C THR A 43 -7.49 15.76 16.77
N GLY A 44 -6.61 14.78 16.57
CA GLY A 44 -6.78 13.41 17.06
C GLY A 44 -7.81 12.59 16.26
N ILE A 45 -8.41 13.16 15.19
CA ILE A 45 -9.53 12.56 14.47
C ILE A 45 -9.20 11.20 13.86
N ALA A 46 -7.95 10.99 13.40
CA ALA A 46 -7.50 9.72 12.84
C ALA A 46 -7.41 8.58 13.88
N PHE A 47 -7.46 8.91 15.19
CA PHE A 47 -7.40 7.94 16.29
C PHE A 47 -8.75 7.75 16.98
N GLN A 48 -9.77 8.52 16.55
CA GLN A 48 -11.12 8.43 17.12
C GLN A 48 -11.88 7.27 16.48
N LYS A 49 -12.41 6.40 17.32
CA LYS A 49 -13.22 5.26 16.87
C LYS A 49 -14.43 5.70 16.05
N GLU A 50 -15.07 6.80 16.45
CA GLU A 50 -16.25 7.36 15.79
C GLU A 50 -16.03 7.62 14.29
N THR A 51 -14.85 8.15 13.92
CA THR A 51 -14.50 8.41 12.51
C THR A 51 -14.60 7.14 11.67
N TRP A 52 -14.05 6.05 12.19
CA TRP A 52 -14.01 4.76 11.49
C TRP A 52 -15.34 3.99 11.59
N GLU A 53 -16.14 4.21 12.64
CA GLU A 53 -17.51 3.66 12.74
C GLU A 53 -18.42 4.20 11.63
N LEU A 54 -18.32 5.49 11.32
CA LEU A 54 -19.09 6.09 10.22
C LEU A 54 -18.63 5.55 8.86
N ALA A 55 -17.33 5.45 8.63
CA ALA A 55 -16.79 4.83 7.44
C ALA A 55 -17.22 3.35 7.30
N TYR A 56 -17.21 2.60 8.41
CA TYR A 56 -17.69 1.22 8.45
C TYR A 56 -19.16 1.10 8.07
N LYS A 57 -20.01 2.01 8.55
CA LYS A 57 -21.45 2.00 8.23
C LYS A 57 -21.69 2.29 6.74
N LEU A 58 -20.94 3.22 6.15
CA LEU A 58 -21.03 3.56 4.73
C LEU A 58 -20.52 2.46 3.81
N LEU A 59 -19.54 1.70 4.25
CA LEU A 59 -18.90 0.69 3.42
C LEU A 59 -19.79 -0.55 3.27
N LYS A 60 -19.93 -1.08 2.05
CA LYS A 60 -20.61 -2.35 1.79
C LYS A 60 -19.89 -3.51 2.50
N PRO A 61 -20.59 -4.61 2.88
CA PRO A 61 -19.95 -5.81 3.41
C PRO A 61 -18.85 -6.32 2.47
N GLY A 62 -17.67 -6.62 2.99
CA GLY A 62 -16.51 -7.04 2.19
C GLY A 62 -15.74 -5.89 1.54
N GLY A 63 -16.24 -4.66 1.56
CA GLY A 63 -15.53 -3.49 1.05
C GLY A 63 -14.21 -3.24 1.78
N HIS A 64 -13.21 -2.70 1.06
CA HIS A 64 -11.89 -2.43 1.62
C HIS A 64 -11.73 -0.96 2.00
N LEU A 65 -10.93 -0.74 3.03
CA LEU A 65 -10.47 0.55 3.49
C LEU A 65 -8.95 0.61 3.38
N LEU A 66 -8.44 1.63 2.67
CA LEU A 66 -7.03 1.97 2.58
C LEU A 66 -6.82 3.35 3.22
N ALA A 67 -6.09 3.42 4.33
CA ALA A 67 -5.85 4.66 5.05
C ALA A 67 -4.36 4.89 5.27
N PHE A 68 -3.84 6.00 4.74
CA PHE A 68 -2.46 6.42 4.95
C PHE A 68 -2.20 6.84 6.38
N SER A 69 -0.97 6.65 6.85
CA SER A 69 -0.54 7.08 8.17
C SER A 69 0.95 7.39 8.24
N ALA A 70 1.35 8.06 9.31
CA ALA A 70 2.76 8.17 9.65
C ALA A 70 3.25 6.94 10.42
N SER A 71 4.50 6.54 10.19
CA SER A 71 5.13 5.40 10.88
C SER A 71 5.08 5.49 12.41
N ARG A 72 5.06 6.71 12.96
CA ARG A 72 4.99 6.93 14.43
C ARG A 72 3.62 6.61 15.02
N ASN A 73 2.55 6.84 14.26
CA ASN A 73 1.17 6.85 14.73
C ASN A 73 0.32 5.74 14.12
N TYR A 74 0.87 5.02 13.14
CA TYR A 74 0.19 3.94 12.43
C TYR A 74 -0.56 2.98 13.36
N HIS A 75 0.11 2.53 14.42
CA HIS A 75 -0.45 1.56 15.36
C HIS A 75 -1.74 2.07 16.02
N ARG A 76 -1.83 3.37 16.35
CA ARG A 76 -3.03 3.95 16.98
C ARG A 76 -4.21 3.98 16.02
N MET A 77 -3.96 4.34 14.77
CA MET A 77 -5.00 4.35 13.74
C MET A 77 -5.45 2.92 13.39
N ALA A 78 -4.51 1.99 13.24
CA ALA A 78 -4.82 0.59 12.95
C ALA A 78 -5.69 -0.03 14.05
N VAL A 79 -5.37 0.22 15.34
CA VAL A 79 -6.19 -0.23 16.48
C VAL A 79 -7.57 0.43 16.45
N ALA A 80 -7.68 1.73 16.18
CA ALA A 80 -8.98 2.40 16.10
C ALA A 80 -9.87 1.82 14.96
N ILE A 81 -9.28 1.46 13.83
CA ILE A 81 -9.97 0.79 12.71
C ILE A 81 -10.40 -0.64 13.12
N GLU A 82 -9.51 -1.42 13.73
CA GLU A 82 -9.79 -2.79 14.17
C GLU A 82 -10.88 -2.84 15.25
N ASP A 83 -10.84 -1.92 16.23
CA ASP A 83 -11.81 -1.82 17.33
C ASP A 83 -13.25 -1.53 16.87
N VAL A 84 -13.42 -1.00 15.68
CA VAL A 84 -14.74 -0.81 15.03
C VAL A 84 -15.30 -2.13 14.47
N GLY A 85 -14.42 -3.11 14.24
CA GLY A 85 -14.80 -4.41 13.69
C GLY A 85 -14.31 -4.65 12.25
N PHE A 86 -13.44 -3.80 11.71
CA PHE A 86 -12.73 -4.13 10.49
C PHE A 86 -11.74 -5.28 10.71
N GLU A 87 -11.55 -6.09 9.69
CA GLU A 87 -10.47 -7.06 9.61
C GLU A 87 -9.22 -6.41 9.03
N ILE A 88 -8.15 -6.25 9.81
CA ILE A 88 -6.86 -5.83 9.23
C ILE A 88 -6.35 -6.94 8.31
N ARG A 89 -6.15 -6.61 7.04
CA ARG A 89 -5.76 -7.57 6.00
C ARG A 89 -4.28 -7.51 5.69
N ASP A 90 -3.72 -6.30 5.66
CA ASP A 90 -2.31 -6.07 5.37
C ASP A 90 -1.87 -4.69 5.87
N GLN A 91 -0.56 -4.46 5.87
CA GLN A 91 0.07 -3.16 5.90
C GLN A 91 0.79 -2.94 4.58
N MET A 92 0.33 -1.96 3.80
CA MET A 92 1.04 -1.56 2.59
C MET A 92 2.05 -0.46 2.92
N MET A 93 3.12 -0.34 2.13
CA MET A 93 4.17 0.67 2.33
C MET A 93 4.40 1.46 1.05
N TRP A 94 4.31 2.77 1.17
CA TRP A 94 4.77 3.71 0.16
C TRP A 94 6.18 4.20 0.50
N LEU A 95 7.21 3.75 -0.25
CA LEU A 95 8.61 4.15 -0.05
C LEU A 95 8.94 5.37 -0.92
N TYR A 96 9.64 6.35 -0.33
CA TYR A 96 10.02 7.58 -1.04
C TYR A 96 11.37 8.13 -0.59
N GLY A 97 12.14 8.66 -1.56
CA GLY A 97 13.47 9.21 -1.31
C GLY A 97 13.47 10.65 -0.81
N SER A 98 12.38 11.40 -1.00
CA SER A 98 12.30 12.85 -0.78
C SER A 98 12.07 13.29 0.68
N GLY A 99 11.98 12.34 1.62
CA GLY A 99 11.75 12.65 3.03
C GLY A 99 12.80 13.60 3.62
N PHE A 100 12.37 14.54 4.44
CA PHE A 100 13.24 15.51 5.13
C PHE A 100 13.32 15.20 6.63
N PRO A 101 14.53 14.98 7.22
CA PRO A 101 14.67 14.71 8.64
C PRO A 101 14.35 15.96 9.46
N LYS A 102 13.34 15.88 10.33
CA LYS A 102 13.05 16.88 11.36
C LYS A 102 13.94 16.62 12.60
N SER A 103 15.22 16.38 12.37
CA SER A 103 16.18 16.04 13.40
C SER A 103 16.91 17.27 13.89
N MET A 104 16.92 17.49 15.19
CA MET A 104 17.78 18.51 15.82
C MET A 104 19.22 17.97 15.84
N ASN A 105 20.19 18.79 15.50
CA ASN A 105 21.62 18.45 15.71
C ASN A 105 21.94 18.65 17.18
N VAL A 106 22.15 17.54 17.89
CA VAL A 106 22.37 17.53 19.35
C VAL A 106 23.69 18.18 19.71
N GLY A 107 24.77 17.90 18.96
CA GLY A 107 26.08 18.52 19.17
C GLY A 107 26.03 20.05 19.09
N LYS A 108 25.38 20.58 18.03
CA LYS A 108 25.16 22.05 17.91
C LYS A 108 24.34 22.64 19.06
N ALA A 109 23.29 21.93 19.49
CA ALA A 109 22.45 22.39 20.60
C ALA A 109 23.20 22.35 21.93
N PHE A 110 24.03 21.33 22.13
CA PHE A 110 24.88 21.17 23.31
C PHE A 110 25.91 22.30 23.40
N ASP A 111 26.67 22.53 22.33
CA ASP A 111 27.68 23.59 22.29
C ASP A 111 27.07 24.97 22.49
N LYS A 112 25.92 25.24 21.85
CA LYS A 112 25.17 26.50 22.05
C LYS A 112 24.76 26.70 23.51
N LYS A 113 24.32 25.62 24.19
CA LYS A 113 23.88 25.68 25.58
C LYS A 113 25.04 25.93 26.55
N LEU A 114 26.22 25.39 26.25
CA LEU A 114 27.43 25.54 27.08
C LEU A 114 28.29 26.76 26.69
N GLY A 115 27.96 27.47 25.61
CA GLY A 115 28.75 28.56 25.10
C GLY A 115 30.05 28.13 24.42
N ASN A 116 30.15 26.86 23.98
CA ASN A 116 31.33 26.35 23.30
C ASN A 116 31.45 26.91 21.89
N GLU A 117 32.67 27.26 21.48
CA GLU A 117 32.96 27.62 20.09
C GLU A 117 33.01 26.36 19.18
N ARG A 118 32.54 26.53 17.95
CA ARG A 118 32.55 25.49 16.95
C ARG A 118 33.45 25.87 15.79
N LYS A 119 34.31 24.95 15.35
CA LYS A 119 35.19 25.16 14.21
C LYS A 119 34.39 25.14 12.90
N VAL A 120 34.62 26.13 12.04
CA VAL A 120 34.09 26.13 10.67
C VAL A 120 34.95 25.19 9.81
N VAL A 121 34.32 24.13 9.27
CA VAL A 121 34.99 23.10 8.47
C VAL A 121 34.61 23.18 6.99
N GLY A 122 33.64 24.01 6.64
CA GLY A 122 33.20 24.21 5.26
C GLY A 122 32.04 25.18 5.15
N MET A 123 31.57 25.39 3.93
CA MET A 123 30.40 26.19 3.62
C MET A 123 29.41 25.35 2.79
N THR A 124 28.13 25.53 3.04
CA THR A 124 27.07 24.92 2.23
C THR A 124 26.12 25.99 1.73
N ASN A 125 25.76 25.92 0.47
CA ASN A 125 24.82 26.85 -0.16
C ASN A 125 23.40 26.34 0.09
N GLN A 126 22.69 27.03 1.00
CA GLN A 126 21.31 26.66 1.38
C GLN A 126 20.33 27.74 0.95
N GLN A 127 19.09 27.31 0.70
CA GLN A 127 18.01 28.24 0.47
C GLN A 127 17.74 29.06 1.73
N ASP A 128 17.73 30.41 1.61
CA ASP A 128 17.46 31.29 2.75
C ASP A 128 15.98 31.28 3.11
N ILE A 129 15.64 30.43 4.08
CA ILE A 129 14.29 30.31 4.61
C ILE A 129 13.85 31.56 5.41
N ARG A 130 14.80 32.44 5.80
CA ARG A 130 14.53 33.62 6.58
C ARG A 130 14.11 34.82 5.72
N SER A 131 14.51 34.84 4.44
CA SER A 131 14.17 35.93 3.49
C SER A 131 12.74 35.81 2.95
N GLY A 132 12.08 34.68 3.12
CA GLY A 132 10.68 34.49 2.78
C GLY A 132 9.83 34.62 4.04
N ASN A 133 9.00 35.67 4.13
CA ASN A 133 7.89 35.69 5.06
C ASN A 133 7.06 34.41 4.85
N TYR A 134 7.25 33.43 5.71
CA TYR A 134 6.47 32.19 5.74
C TYR A 134 5.09 32.45 6.35
N VAL A 135 4.46 33.50 5.87
CA VAL A 135 3.07 33.84 6.16
C VAL A 135 2.29 33.69 4.86
N GLY A 136 1.84 32.49 4.58
CA GLY A 136 0.57 32.22 3.94
C GLY A 136 0.24 32.85 2.57
N LYS A 137 1.20 33.33 1.77
CA LYS A 137 0.94 33.80 0.41
C LYS A 137 1.90 33.14 -0.58
N ALA A 138 1.46 32.01 -1.13
CA ALA A 138 2.11 31.32 -2.22
C ALA A 138 1.85 32.02 -3.58
N THR A 139 1.98 33.33 -3.66
CA THR A 139 1.65 34.10 -4.88
C THR A 139 2.85 34.69 -5.59
N ASP A 140 4.08 34.43 -5.13
CA ASP A 140 5.25 34.94 -5.80
C ASP A 140 6.22 33.84 -6.21
N THR A 141 6.59 33.86 -7.48
CA THR A 141 7.77 33.21 -8.06
C THR A 141 9.04 33.90 -7.53
N LYS A 142 9.18 34.09 -6.21
CA LYS A 142 10.42 34.58 -5.62
C LYS A 142 11.42 33.41 -5.72
N GLU A 143 12.42 33.62 -6.56
CA GLU A 143 13.68 32.92 -6.42
C GLU A 143 14.16 33.16 -4.99
N TYR A 144 14.09 32.10 -4.18
CA TYR A 144 14.66 32.16 -2.84
C TYR A 144 16.16 32.45 -2.99
N SER A 145 16.64 33.53 -2.42
CA SER A 145 18.07 33.77 -2.37
C SER A 145 18.75 32.58 -1.68
N ARG A 146 19.86 32.16 -2.22
CA ARG A 146 20.71 31.17 -1.59
C ARG A 146 21.73 31.88 -0.74
N ILE A 147 21.95 31.37 0.47
CA ILE A 147 22.97 31.91 1.39
C ILE A 147 23.98 30.82 1.68
N ASP A 148 25.23 31.23 1.81
CA ASP A 148 26.29 30.36 2.30
C ASP A 148 26.19 30.26 3.82
N VAL A 149 25.95 29.05 4.28
CA VAL A 149 25.86 28.72 5.70
C VAL A 149 27.09 27.93 6.11
N PRO A 150 27.79 28.32 7.20
CA PRO A 150 28.96 27.59 7.65
C PRO A 150 28.59 26.19 8.16
N ILE A 151 29.31 25.18 7.67
CA ILE A 151 29.33 23.85 8.24
C ILE A 151 30.28 23.91 9.41
N THR A 152 29.79 23.59 10.60
CA THR A 152 30.60 23.67 11.83
C THR A 152 30.68 22.32 12.51
N GLU A 153 31.83 22.04 13.12
CA GLU A 153 32.11 20.85 13.89
C GLU A 153 32.49 21.21 15.32
N GLY A 154 31.93 20.51 16.30
CA GLY A 154 32.26 20.65 17.72
C GLY A 154 33.09 19.49 18.23
N ASN A 155 33.57 19.59 19.47
CA ASN A 155 34.41 18.57 20.12
C ASN A 155 33.62 17.74 21.16
N SER A 156 32.31 17.90 21.25
CA SER A 156 31.54 17.15 22.22
C SER A 156 31.33 15.71 21.79
N GLU A 157 31.16 14.80 22.74
CA GLU A 157 30.79 13.40 22.49
C GLU A 157 29.44 13.25 21.75
N TRP A 158 28.65 14.33 21.69
CA TRP A 158 27.36 14.41 21.01
C TRP A 158 27.45 14.93 19.57
N GLU A 159 28.67 15.16 19.06
CA GLU A 159 28.82 15.57 17.65
C GLU A 159 28.36 14.43 16.73
N GLY A 160 27.59 14.78 15.71
CA GLY A 160 26.96 13.81 14.81
C GLY A 160 25.67 13.16 15.32
N TRP A 161 25.27 13.42 16.56
CA TRP A 161 24.01 12.89 17.10
C TRP A 161 22.82 13.76 16.69
N GLY A 162 21.71 13.09 16.43
CA GLY A 162 20.42 13.71 16.08
C GLY A 162 19.26 13.13 16.90
N THR A 163 18.07 13.71 16.72
CA THR A 163 16.86 13.32 17.50
C THR A 163 15.85 12.53 16.70
N ALA A 164 16.01 12.42 15.38
CA ALA A 164 15.05 11.72 14.54
C ALA A 164 15.71 11.16 13.27
N LEU A 165 15.14 10.09 12.76
CA LEU A 165 15.48 9.54 11.46
C LEU A 165 14.79 10.33 10.33
N LYS A 166 15.34 10.27 9.13
CA LYS A 166 14.67 10.71 7.90
C LYS A 166 13.49 9.79 7.63
N PRO A 167 12.25 10.31 7.49
CA PRO A 167 11.13 9.49 7.06
C PRO A 167 11.37 9.03 5.61
N ALA A 168 11.15 7.76 5.33
CA ALA A 168 11.34 7.16 4.01
C ALA A 168 10.17 6.25 3.59
N HIS A 169 9.14 6.14 4.42
CA HIS A 169 7.92 5.41 4.07
C HIS A 169 6.70 5.99 4.78
N GLU A 170 5.56 5.80 4.14
CA GLU A 170 4.24 5.98 4.72
C GLU A 170 3.55 4.62 4.73
N PRO A 171 3.17 4.09 5.91
CA PRO A 171 2.37 2.89 6.01
C PRO A 171 0.92 3.19 5.66
N ILE A 172 0.26 2.23 5.01
CA ILE A 172 -1.15 2.29 4.66
C ILE A 172 -1.85 1.12 5.34
N VAL A 173 -2.84 1.37 6.17
CA VAL A 173 -3.69 0.31 6.70
C VAL A 173 -4.53 -0.22 5.56
N MET A 174 -4.47 -1.53 5.32
CA MET A 174 -5.40 -2.24 4.46
C MET A 174 -6.34 -3.05 5.33
N ALA A 175 -7.57 -2.61 5.43
CA ALA A 175 -8.60 -3.26 6.22
C ALA A 175 -9.81 -3.62 5.34
N ARG A 176 -10.61 -4.57 5.79
CA ARG A 176 -11.82 -5.01 5.10
C ARG A 176 -12.98 -5.07 6.08
N LYS A 177 -14.13 -4.54 5.70
CA LYS A 177 -15.37 -4.82 6.42
C LYS A 177 -15.68 -6.33 6.33
N PRO A 178 -16.03 -7.00 7.43
CA PRO A 178 -16.38 -8.41 7.39
C PRO A 178 -17.39 -8.76 6.29
N LEU A 179 -17.28 -9.94 5.77
CA LEU A 179 -18.24 -10.46 4.78
C LEU A 179 -19.60 -10.66 5.46
N SER A 180 -20.70 -10.36 4.77
CA SER A 180 -22.03 -10.76 5.21
C SER A 180 -22.38 -12.19 4.78
N GLU A 181 -21.60 -12.75 3.84
CA GLU A 181 -21.82 -14.05 3.24
C GLU A 181 -20.78 -15.07 3.69
N LYS A 182 -21.03 -16.36 3.43
CA LYS A 182 -20.16 -17.47 3.88
C LYS A 182 -18.81 -17.51 3.16
N SER A 183 -18.74 -16.95 1.96
CA SER A 183 -17.53 -16.93 1.15
C SER A 183 -17.33 -15.58 0.46
N ILE A 184 -16.09 -15.30 0.03
CA ILE A 184 -15.79 -14.12 -0.78
C ILE A 184 -16.60 -14.15 -2.08
N VAL A 185 -16.75 -15.30 -2.71
CA VAL A 185 -17.51 -15.43 -3.96
C VAL A 185 -18.98 -15.07 -3.76
N ASP A 186 -19.61 -15.59 -2.71
CA ASP A 186 -21.00 -15.25 -2.40
C ASP A 186 -21.16 -13.77 -2.09
N ASN A 187 -20.21 -13.17 -1.38
CA ASN A 187 -20.22 -11.74 -1.05
C ASN A 187 -20.06 -10.87 -2.30
N VAL A 188 -19.16 -11.25 -3.22
CA VAL A 188 -18.99 -10.54 -4.50
C VAL A 188 -20.26 -10.63 -5.35
N LEU A 189 -20.90 -11.80 -5.41
CA LEU A 189 -22.16 -11.98 -6.15
C LEU A 189 -23.28 -11.10 -5.59
N LYS A 190 -23.31 -10.86 -4.29
CA LYS A 190 -24.37 -10.10 -3.64
C LYS A 190 -24.10 -8.61 -3.56
N HIS A 191 -22.87 -8.22 -3.25
CA HIS A 191 -22.48 -6.85 -2.93
C HIS A 191 -21.50 -6.22 -3.91
N GLY A 192 -20.89 -7.00 -4.80
CA GLY A 192 -19.83 -6.55 -5.70
C GLY A 192 -18.46 -6.38 -5.04
N THR A 193 -18.35 -6.59 -3.73
CA THR A 193 -17.16 -6.30 -2.92
C THR A 193 -16.58 -7.55 -2.23
N GLY A 194 -15.33 -7.48 -1.78
CA GLY A 194 -14.65 -8.56 -1.04
C GLY A 194 -13.39 -9.11 -1.70
N ALA A 195 -13.22 -8.88 -2.99
CA ALA A 195 -12.03 -9.28 -3.76
C ALA A 195 -11.06 -8.11 -3.97
N ILE A 196 -9.82 -8.43 -4.33
CA ILE A 196 -8.78 -7.48 -4.75
C ILE A 196 -8.56 -7.70 -6.25
N ASN A 197 -8.47 -6.61 -7.01
CA ASN A 197 -8.22 -6.63 -8.46
C ASN A 197 -6.74 -6.88 -8.75
N ILE A 198 -6.34 -8.15 -8.70
CA ILE A 198 -4.94 -8.55 -8.88
C ILE A 198 -4.46 -8.28 -10.29
N ASP A 199 -5.24 -8.63 -11.30
CA ASP A 199 -4.79 -8.60 -12.69
C ASP A 199 -4.49 -7.18 -13.19
N GLU A 200 -5.31 -6.20 -12.84
CA GLU A 200 -5.08 -4.80 -13.19
C GLU A 200 -4.00 -4.12 -12.32
N CYS A 201 -3.59 -4.78 -11.25
CA CYS A 201 -2.53 -4.32 -10.34
C CYS A 201 -1.20 -5.04 -10.55
N ARG A 202 -1.08 -5.90 -11.56
CA ARG A 202 0.16 -6.60 -11.86
C ARG A 202 1.26 -5.63 -12.23
N ILE A 203 2.48 -5.99 -11.86
CA ILE A 203 3.68 -5.20 -12.12
C ILE A 203 4.29 -5.70 -13.42
N GLU A 204 4.48 -4.81 -14.38
CA GLU A 204 5.16 -5.14 -15.63
C GLU A 204 6.53 -5.76 -15.35
N GLY A 205 6.82 -6.86 -15.99
CA GLY A 205 8.10 -7.54 -15.81
C GLY A 205 8.31 -8.59 -16.86
N ASN A 206 9.49 -8.59 -17.46
CA ASN A 206 9.90 -9.62 -18.38
C ASN A 206 10.26 -10.89 -17.60
N ASP A 207 9.59 -11.99 -17.91
CA ASP A 207 10.13 -13.35 -17.91
C ASP A 207 10.44 -14.06 -16.59
N ALA A 208 9.89 -13.66 -15.44
CA ALA A 208 9.96 -14.54 -14.28
C ALA A 208 8.97 -15.70 -14.44
N LYS A 209 9.49 -16.88 -14.72
CA LYS A 209 8.71 -18.13 -14.58
C LYS A 209 8.48 -18.38 -13.10
N TYR A 210 7.29 -18.10 -12.61
CA TYR A 210 6.91 -18.47 -11.25
C TYR A 210 6.55 -19.96 -11.20
N PRO A 211 6.82 -20.63 -10.08
CA PRO A 211 6.15 -21.88 -9.84
C PRO A 211 4.65 -21.63 -9.93
N ASP A 212 3.99 -22.43 -10.75
CA ASP A 212 2.54 -22.44 -10.81
C ASP A 212 2.03 -22.59 -9.37
N THR A 213 1.55 -21.49 -8.78
CA THR A 213 0.79 -21.54 -7.53
C THR A 213 -0.59 -22.03 -7.89
N ASN A 214 -0.56 -23.20 -8.43
CA ASN A 214 -1.48 -24.17 -8.89
C ASN A 214 -2.95 -23.88 -8.60
N PRO A 215 -3.79 -23.86 -9.63
CA PRO A 215 -5.23 -24.08 -9.50
C PRO A 215 -5.60 -25.37 -8.73
N ASP A 216 -4.73 -26.38 -8.68
CA ASP A 216 -4.88 -27.60 -7.89
C ASP A 216 -4.75 -27.40 -6.36
N PHE A 217 -4.42 -26.19 -5.88
CA PHE A 217 -4.54 -25.91 -4.43
C PHE A 217 -5.99 -26.03 -3.94
N LYS A 218 -6.96 -25.82 -4.83
CA LYS A 218 -8.37 -26.16 -4.54
C LYS A 218 -8.58 -27.67 -4.37
N ASP A 219 -7.88 -28.47 -5.16
CA ASP A 219 -7.97 -29.92 -5.10
C ASP A 219 -7.18 -30.50 -3.91
N ILE A 220 -6.02 -29.96 -3.55
CA ILE A 220 -5.30 -30.37 -2.34
C ILE A 220 -6.16 -30.12 -1.10
N GLY A 221 -6.82 -28.94 -1.00
CA GLY A 221 -7.75 -28.64 0.09
C GLY A 221 -8.99 -29.54 0.08
N ARG A 222 -9.47 -29.95 -1.10
CA ARG A 222 -10.65 -30.79 -1.23
C ARG A 222 -10.29 -32.26 -0.97
N GLN A 223 -9.19 -32.73 -1.53
CA GLN A 223 -8.69 -34.08 -1.33
C GLN A 223 -8.25 -34.32 0.13
N SER A 224 -7.64 -33.34 0.79
CA SER A 224 -7.33 -33.45 2.21
C SER A 224 -8.59 -33.43 3.09
N LYS A 225 -9.66 -32.72 2.68
CA LYS A 225 -10.94 -32.75 3.37
C LYS A 225 -11.63 -34.13 3.26
N GLU A 226 -11.63 -34.73 2.08
CA GLU A 226 -12.19 -36.08 1.85
C GLU A 226 -11.33 -37.16 2.49
N ALA A 227 -9.99 -37.05 2.41
CA ALA A 227 -9.09 -38.04 3.01
C ALA A 227 -9.07 -38.00 4.55
N ILE A 228 -9.38 -36.88 5.17
CA ILE A 228 -9.36 -36.71 6.63
C ILE A 228 -10.78 -36.79 7.24
N GLY A 229 -11.82 -36.83 6.43
CA GLY A 229 -13.22 -36.90 6.89
C GLY A 229 -13.66 -35.70 7.74
N ILE A 230 -13.11 -34.50 7.47
CA ILE A 230 -13.42 -33.27 8.20
C ILE A 230 -14.22 -32.39 7.28
N ASP A 231 -15.52 -32.30 7.49
CA ASP A 231 -16.44 -31.45 6.74
C ASP A 231 -16.24 -29.91 6.98
N LYS A 232 -15.47 -29.52 8.00
CA LYS A 232 -15.23 -28.10 8.34
C LYS A 232 -13.85 -27.93 8.98
N LEU A 233 -12.89 -27.41 8.23
CA LEU A 233 -11.72 -26.75 8.79
C LEU A 233 -11.99 -25.24 8.83
N SER A 234 -12.40 -24.72 9.99
CA SER A 234 -12.31 -23.29 10.28
C SER A 234 -10.92 -23.03 10.88
N PHE A 235 -10.12 -22.24 10.20
CA PHE A 235 -8.93 -21.65 10.81
C PHE A 235 -9.39 -20.71 11.92
N GLY A 236 -9.07 -21.03 13.17
CA GLY A 236 -9.29 -20.13 14.29
C GLY A 236 -10.05 -20.65 15.51
N GLN A 237 -10.44 -21.93 15.57
CA GLN A 237 -11.01 -22.49 16.82
C GLN A 237 -10.20 -23.68 17.30
N THR A 238 -9.27 -23.41 18.20
CA THR A 238 -8.45 -24.42 18.89
C THR A 238 -9.02 -24.78 20.26
N GLU A 239 -10.32 -25.08 20.40
CA GLU A 239 -10.75 -25.75 21.61
C GLU A 239 -11.89 -26.73 21.34
N ASN A 240 -11.63 -27.99 21.73
CA ASN A 240 -12.60 -29.09 21.87
C ASN A 240 -13.07 -29.87 20.64
N ALA A 241 -12.29 -29.99 19.57
CA ALA A 241 -12.53 -31.07 18.61
C ALA A 241 -11.95 -32.37 19.15
N LYS A 242 -12.79 -33.29 19.64
CA LYS A 242 -12.40 -34.66 19.95
C LYS A 242 -11.78 -35.26 18.69
N ARG A 243 -10.47 -35.50 18.69
CA ARG A 243 -9.74 -36.14 17.58
C ARG A 243 -10.35 -37.50 17.30
N LYS A 244 -11.09 -37.65 16.21
CA LYS A 244 -11.43 -38.96 15.68
C LYS A 244 -10.13 -39.66 15.29
N LYS A 245 -9.97 -40.90 15.75
CA LYS A 245 -8.82 -41.74 15.45
C LYS A 245 -8.74 -41.93 13.95
N VAL A 246 -7.74 -41.30 13.31
CA VAL A 246 -7.50 -41.45 11.85
C VAL A 246 -6.98 -42.85 11.63
N VAL A 247 -7.76 -43.69 10.96
CA VAL A 247 -7.30 -45.01 10.51
C VAL A 247 -6.37 -44.77 9.32
N ARG A 248 -5.08 -44.91 9.55
CA ARG A 248 -4.08 -44.79 8.49
C ARG A 248 -4.17 -45.99 7.59
N LYS A 249 -4.26 -45.80 6.27
CA LYS A 249 -4.14 -46.87 5.29
C LYS A 249 -2.75 -47.52 5.38
N PRO A 250 -2.63 -48.82 5.18
CA PRO A 250 -1.35 -49.51 5.24
C PRO A 250 -0.39 -49.00 4.15
N ARG A 251 0.88 -48.89 4.49
CA ARG A 251 1.94 -48.61 3.54
C ARG A 251 2.21 -49.88 2.70
N ASN A 252 2.59 -49.67 1.44
CA ASN A 252 3.16 -50.77 0.65
C ASN A 252 4.57 -51.17 1.17
N GLU A 253 5.10 -52.24 0.71
CA GLU A 253 6.42 -52.77 1.14
C GLU A 253 7.58 -51.76 0.90
N SER A 254 7.41 -50.78 -0.02
CA SER A 254 8.37 -49.71 -0.27
C SER A 254 8.18 -48.50 0.65
N GLY A 255 7.20 -48.50 1.56
CA GLY A 255 6.93 -47.44 2.50
C GLY A 255 6.24 -46.20 1.91
N VAL A 256 5.76 -46.30 0.67
CA VAL A 256 5.03 -45.23 -0.03
C VAL A 256 3.53 -45.40 0.16
N TRP A 257 2.77 -44.30 0.29
CA TRP A 257 1.32 -44.34 0.35
C TRP A 257 0.73 -44.83 -0.98
N THR A 258 -0.12 -45.85 -0.97
CA THR A 258 -0.62 -46.49 -2.17
C THR A 258 -1.85 -45.86 -2.81
N ASP A 259 -2.40 -44.80 -2.21
CA ASP A 259 -3.65 -44.18 -2.67
C ASP A 259 -3.47 -43.14 -3.80
N GLY A 260 -2.24 -42.95 -4.28
CA GLY A 260 -1.93 -41.96 -5.34
C GLY A 260 -2.19 -40.50 -4.94
N ASN A 261 -2.58 -40.26 -3.69
CA ASN A 261 -3.13 -38.99 -3.22
C ASN A 261 -2.22 -38.28 -2.22
N SER A 262 -0.92 -38.58 -2.26
CA SER A 262 0.04 -38.00 -1.30
C SER A 262 0.48 -36.59 -1.66
N GLY A 263 -0.19 -35.88 -2.55
CA GLY A 263 0.11 -34.44 -2.88
C GLY A 263 1.51 -34.20 -3.48
N MET A 264 2.38 -35.20 -3.50
CA MET A 264 3.68 -35.19 -4.17
C MET A 264 3.55 -35.97 -5.47
N LYS A 265 3.29 -35.31 -6.58
CA LYS A 265 3.39 -35.94 -7.89
C LYS A 265 4.84 -36.40 -8.09
N ALA A 266 5.04 -37.65 -8.51
CA ALA A 266 6.35 -38.19 -8.87
C ALA A 266 7.00 -37.49 -10.07
N GLU A 267 6.23 -36.76 -10.81
CA GLU A 267 6.66 -35.84 -11.87
C GLU A 267 6.88 -34.47 -11.20
N GLY A 268 8.11 -33.99 -11.26
CA GLY A 268 8.54 -32.74 -10.61
C GLY A 268 7.60 -31.56 -10.89
N THR A 269 7.55 -30.61 -9.99
CA THR A 269 6.69 -29.42 -10.08
C THR A 269 6.77 -28.83 -11.48
N GLN A 270 5.67 -28.87 -12.22
CA GLN A 270 5.59 -28.15 -13.47
C GLN A 270 5.45 -26.67 -13.13
N TYR A 271 6.33 -25.86 -13.65
CA TYR A 271 6.23 -24.42 -13.53
C TYR A 271 5.49 -23.90 -14.75
N ALA A 272 4.44 -23.14 -14.54
CA ALA A 272 3.83 -22.38 -15.62
C ALA A 272 4.82 -21.35 -16.16
N ASP A 273 4.68 -20.99 -17.43
CA ASP A 273 5.35 -19.81 -17.94
C ASP A 273 4.88 -18.56 -17.16
N ALA A 274 5.72 -17.53 -17.13
CA ALA A 274 5.34 -16.28 -16.47
C ALA A 274 3.99 -15.81 -17.02
N ASP A 275 3.12 -15.31 -16.13
CA ASP A 275 1.86 -14.72 -16.56
C ASP A 275 2.19 -13.52 -17.49
N PRO A 276 1.71 -13.52 -18.74
CA PRO A 276 1.97 -12.43 -19.68
C PRO A 276 1.47 -11.08 -19.18
N LYS A 277 0.55 -11.08 -18.21
CA LYS A 277 0.05 -9.86 -17.55
C LYS A 277 1.02 -9.26 -16.53
N GLY A 278 2.15 -9.91 -16.24
CA GLY A 278 3.15 -9.41 -15.30
C GLY A 278 3.13 -10.09 -13.92
N ARG A 279 3.93 -9.54 -13.01
CA ARG A 279 4.14 -10.09 -11.67
C ARG A 279 2.97 -9.79 -10.74
N PHE A 280 2.74 -10.68 -9.80
CA PHE A 280 1.75 -10.51 -8.75
C PHE A 280 2.06 -9.24 -7.91
N PRO A 281 1.05 -8.40 -7.58
CA PRO A 281 1.26 -7.18 -6.81
C PRO A 281 1.77 -7.47 -5.41
N ALA A 282 2.69 -6.64 -4.93
CA ALA A 282 3.22 -6.70 -3.58
C ALA A 282 2.62 -5.57 -2.73
N ASN A 283 2.74 -5.71 -1.40
CA ASN A 283 2.32 -4.68 -0.45
C ASN A 283 3.34 -3.53 -0.30
N ILE A 284 4.36 -3.48 -1.14
CA ILE A 284 5.35 -2.40 -1.20
C ILE A 284 5.25 -1.69 -2.54
N MET A 285 5.25 -0.36 -2.49
CA MET A 285 5.31 0.55 -3.63
C MET A 285 6.41 1.58 -3.41
N HIS A 286 7.00 2.13 -4.48
CA HIS A 286 8.06 3.12 -4.32
C HIS A 286 7.99 4.23 -5.38
N ASP A 287 8.59 5.39 -5.06
CA ASP A 287 8.55 6.60 -5.90
C ASP A 287 9.52 6.56 -7.10
N GLY A 288 10.30 5.49 -7.25
CA GLY A 288 11.27 5.34 -8.31
C GLY A 288 12.49 6.27 -8.22
N SER A 289 12.67 7.00 -7.12
CA SER A 289 13.85 7.82 -6.90
C SER A 289 15.12 6.97 -6.77
N ASP A 290 16.25 7.49 -7.25
CA ASP A 290 17.55 6.80 -7.16
C ASP A 290 17.85 6.40 -5.70
N VAL A 291 17.56 7.29 -4.75
CA VAL A 291 17.75 7.04 -3.31
C VAL A 291 17.00 5.79 -2.82
N VAL A 292 15.81 5.51 -3.36
CA VAL A 292 15.06 4.31 -3.02
C VAL A 292 15.55 3.13 -3.84
N GLN A 293 15.84 3.30 -5.13
CA GLN A 293 16.32 2.20 -5.96
C GLN A 293 17.68 1.65 -5.49
N ASP A 294 18.57 2.51 -5.01
CA ASP A 294 19.89 2.14 -4.48
C ASP A 294 19.83 1.30 -3.20
N ILE A 295 18.70 1.28 -2.49
CA ILE A 295 18.50 0.42 -1.31
C ILE A 295 18.31 -1.05 -1.72
N PHE A 296 17.80 -1.29 -2.91
CA PHE A 296 17.51 -2.63 -3.38
C PHE A 296 18.75 -3.26 -4.03
N PRO A 297 19.12 -4.50 -3.64
CA PRO A 297 20.24 -5.18 -4.25
C PRO A 297 19.93 -5.55 -5.70
N ASP A 298 20.97 -5.62 -6.52
CA ASP A 298 20.88 -6.30 -7.78
C ASP A 298 20.68 -7.79 -7.56
N THR A 299 19.69 -8.35 -8.23
CA THR A 299 19.36 -9.76 -8.16
C THR A 299 19.45 -10.39 -9.53
N LYS A 300 19.97 -11.60 -9.56
CA LYS A 300 19.98 -12.45 -10.75
C LYS A 300 19.24 -13.73 -10.43
N ALA A 301 18.24 -14.05 -11.23
CA ALA A 301 17.57 -15.32 -11.08
C ALA A 301 18.57 -16.45 -11.32
N GLY A 302 18.71 -17.34 -10.35
CA GLY A 302 19.67 -18.44 -10.42
C GLY A 302 19.32 -19.39 -11.56
N SER A 303 20.31 -19.80 -12.35
CA SER A 303 20.17 -20.94 -13.25
C SER A 303 20.30 -22.21 -12.42
N TYR A 304 19.28 -23.06 -12.41
CA TYR A 304 19.41 -24.41 -11.89
C TYR A 304 20.04 -25.29 -12.99
N LYS A 305 21.32 -25.56 -12.85
CA LYS A 305 21.96 -26.61 -13.63
C LYS A 305 21.67 -27.92 -12.92
N GLY A 306 20.74 -28.70 -13.45
CA GLY A 306 20.57 -30.06 -12.99
C GLY A 306 21.89 -30.81 -13.14
N ASP A 307 22.62 -31.02 -12.06
CA ASP A 307 23.94 -31.67 -12.05
C ASP A 307 23.86 -33.18 -12.22
N GLY A 308 22.67 -33.72 -12.39
CA GLY A 308 22.44 -35.16 -12.53
C GLY A 308 22.81 -35.93 -11.29
N SER A 309 23.16 -35.29 -10.16
CA SER A 309 23.44 -35.95 -8.91
C SER A 309 22.17 -36.62 -8.39
N LYS A 310 22.21 -37.91 -8.13
CA LYS A 310 21.16 -38.61 -7.41
C LYS A 310 21.19 -38.10 -5.97
N SER A 311 20.33 -37.15 -5.63
CA SER A 311 20.08 -36.83 -4.25
C SER A 311 19.62 -38.06 -3.54
N GLY A 312 20.52 -38.63 -2.74
CA GLY A 312 20.31 -39.88 -2.00
C GLY A 312 19.36 -39.77 -0.81
N GLY A 313 18.33 -38.92 -0.92
CA GLY A 313 17.25 -38.88 0.05
C GLY A 313 16.35 -40.09 -0.10
N ILE A 314 15.98 -40.70 1.02
CA ILE A 314 15.16 -41.93 1.18
C ILE A 314 13.81 -41.86 0.40
N TRP A 315 13.49 -40.71 -0.19
CA TRP A 315 12.19 -40.39 -0.81
C TRP A 315 12.22 -40.21 -2.33
N ASN A 316 13.37 -40.27 -2.99
CA ASN A 316 13.45 -39.93 -4.41
C ASN A 316 14.06 -41.02 -5.27
N LYS A 317 13.21 -41.91 -5.79
CA LYS A 317 13.52 -42.79 -6.94
C LYS A 317 13.05 -42.15 -8.25
N SER A 318 13.30 -40.85 -8.45
CA SER A 318 13.09 -40.25 -9.75
C SER A 318 14.29 -40.54 -10.66
N THR A 319 14.06 -41.32 -11.72
CA THR A 319 15.05 -41.65 -12.74
C THR A 319 15.17 -40.57 -13.84
N GLY A 320 14.49 -39.46 -13.70
CA GLY A 320 14.55 -38.35 -14.67
C GLY A 320 15.47 -37.25 -14.20
N LYS A 321 16.44 -36.84 -15.02
CA LYS A 321 17.22 -35.62 -14.79
C LYS A 321 16.28 -34.43 -14.90
N PRO A 322 16.15 -33.57 -13.86
CA PRO A 322 15.42 -32.30 -14.06
C PRO A 322 16.13 -31.50 -15.13
N ALA A 323 15.41 -31.02 -16.10
CA ALA A 323 15.94 -30.14 -17.14
C ALA A 323 16.53 -28.88 -16.46
N GLY A 324 17.73 -28.49 -16.81
CA GLY A 324 18.34 -27.25 -16.40
C GLY A 324 17.44 -26.08 -16.83
N ARG A 325 17.26 -25.08 -16.00
CA ARG A 325 16.48 -23.88 -16.30
C ARG A 325 17.37 -22.67 -16.15
N GLU A 326 17.36 -21.83 -17.15
CA GLU A 326 17.93 -20.48 -17.07
C GLU A 326 16.77 -19.49 -16.85
N TYR A 327 16.88 -18.73 -15.78
CA TYR A 327 16.00 -17.60 -15.53
C TYR A 327 16.76 -16.35 -15.99
N GLY A 328 16.30 -15.71 -17.07
CA GLY A 328 16.95 -14.53 -17.66
C GLY A 328 16.72 -13.23 -16.89
N ASP A 329 16.11 -13.28 -15.71
CA ASP A 329 15.72 -12.10 -14.94
C ASP A 329 16.88 -11.61 -14.06
N GLU A 330 17.45 -10.45 -14.41
CA GLU A 330 18.51 -9.79 -13.64
C GLU A 330 18.29 -8.28 -13.53
N GLY A 331 18.85 -7.64 -12.53
CA GLY A 331 18.80 -6.21 -12.24
C GLY A 331 18.34 -5.91 -10.82
N SER A 332 18.09 -4.61 -10.52
CA SER A 332 17.67 -4.20 -9.18
C SER A 332 16.37 -4.88 -8.73
N ALA A 333 16.33 -5.35 -7.49
CA ALA A 333 15.13 -5.94 -6.89
C ALA A 333 13.95 -4.95 -6.79
N ALA A 334 14.17 -3.65 -6.97
CA ALA A 334 13.12 -2.64 -7.07
C ALA A 334 12.08 -2.96 -8.15
N ARG A 335 12.48 -3.67 -9.21
CA ARG A 335 11.58 -4.09 -10.30
C ARG A 335 10.46 -5.04 -9.89
N TYR A 336 10.53 -5.59 -8.70
CA TYR A 336 9.48 -6.47 -8.16
C TYR A 336 8.32 -5.70 -7.53
N PHE A 337 8.45 -4.37 -7.39
CA PHE A 337 7.48 -3.54 -6.69
C PHE A 337 6.89 -2.50 -7.63
N TYR A 338 5.63 -2.11 -7.35
CA TYR A 338 4.96 -1.08 -8.13
C TYR A 338 5.67 0.27 -7.98
N CYS A 339 5.99 0.89 -9.11
CA CYS A 339 6.67 2.17 -9.16
C CYS A 339 5.84 3.17 -10.00
N PRO A 340 4.97 3.97 -9.39
CA PRO A 340 4.30 5.05 -10.10
C PRO A 340 5.31 6.15 -10.41
N LYS A 341 5.63 6.31 -11.69
CA LYS A 341 6.47 7.44 -12.13
C LYS A 341 5.69 8.74 -11.98
N THR A 342 6.05 9.54 -10.98
CA THR A 342 5.46 10.86 -10.75
C THR A 342 6.12 11.91 -11.62
N SER A 343 5.32 12.75 -12.29
CA SER A 343 5.85 13.92 -12.97
C SER A 343 5.81 15.14 -12.02
N LYS A 344 6.78 16.03 -12.15
CA LYS A 344 6.79 17.30 -11.38
C LYS A 344 5.59 18.21 -11.71
N SER A 345 4.92 17.97 -12.84
CA SER A 345 3.75 18.73 -13.29
C SER A 345 2.44 18.30 -12.63
N GLU A 346 2.34 17.11 -12.04
CA GLU A 346 1.08 16.60 -11.45
C GLU A 346 0.51 17.49 -10.35
N ARG A 347 1.36 18.24 -9.65
CA ARG A 347 0.91 19.10 -8.57
C ARG A 347 0.06 20.29 -9.03
N ASN A 348 0.28 20.79 -10.24
CA ASN A 348 -0.30 22.03 -10.77
C ASN A 348 -1.05 21.82 -12.10
N ASN A 349 -1.68 20.67 -12.29
CA ASN A 349 -2.40 20.31 -13.53
C ASN A 349 -3.75 21.05 -13.72
N SER A 350 -4.10 21.98 -12.84
CA SER A 350 -5.33 22.76 -12.95
C SER A 350 -5.01 24.24 -13.12
N THR A 351 -6.00 25.01 -13.53
CA THR A 351 -5.96 26.47 -13.58
C THR A 351 -5.75 27.12 -12.20
N VAL A 352 -5.91 26.34 -11.13
CA VAL A 352 -5.76 26.78 -9.74
C VAL A 352 -4.44 26.28 -9.18
N LYS A 353 -3.64 27.21 -8.62
CA LYS A 353 -2.38 26.89 -7.96
C LYS A 353 -2.64 26.07 -6.70
N ASN A 354 -2.10 24.87 -6.66
CA ASN A 354 -2.25 23.97 -5.50
C ASN A 354 -1.23 24.34 -4.41
N ASN A 355 -1.73 24.92 -3.30
CA ASN A 355 -0.96 25.26 -2.11
C ASN A 355 -1.08 24.22 -0.98
N HIS A 356 -1.78 23.10 -1.21
CA HIS A 356 -1.89 22.03 -0.23
C HIS A 356 -0.49 21.43 0.06
N PRO A 357 -0.10 21.27 1.33
CA PRO A 357 1.27 20.89 1.67
C PRO A 357 1.60 19.44 1.32
N THR A 358 0.63 18.54 1.40
CA THR A 358 0.80 17.09 1.23
C THR A 358 -0.10 16.60 0.10
N VAL A 359 0.46 16.51 -1.12
CA VAL A 359 -0.27 16.02 -2.30
C VAL A 359 0.25 14.63 -2.62
N LYS A 360 -0.64 13.64 -2.59
CA LYS A 360 -0.27 12.27 -2.98
C LYS A 360 -0.10 12.16 -4.50
N PRO A 361 0.84 11.34 -4.98
CA PRO A 361 1.01 11.07 -6.40
C PRO A 361 -0.28 10.49 -7.01
N GLN A 362 -0.73 11.06 -8.13
CA GLN A 362 -1.98 10.62 -8.74
C GLN A 362 -1.96 9.14 -9.14
N LYS A 363 -0.87 8.68 -9.75
CA LYS A 363 -0.71 7.27 -10.14
C LYS A 363 -0.72 6.30 -8.98
N LEU A 364 -0.21 6.72 -7.81
CA LEU A 364 -0.32 5.92 -6.60
C LEU A 364 -1.79 5.78 -6.19
N MET A 365 -2.53 6.89 -6.17
CA MET A 365 -3.95 6.86 -5.81
C MET A 365 -4.79 6.07 -6.81
N GLN A 366 -4.49 6.15 -8.12
CA GLN A 366 -5.11 5.32 -9.16
C GLN A 366 -4.91 3.83 -8.88
N TYR A 367 -3.66 3.44 -8.60
CA TYR A 367 -3.33 2.06 -8.27
C TYR A 367 -4.10 1.54 -7.05
N LEU A 368 -4.18 2.36 -6.00
CA LEU A 368 -4.91 2.01 -4.78
C LEU A 368 -6.41 1.90 -5.01
N CYS A 369 -7.01 2.85 -5.73
CA CYS A 369 -8.43 2.80 -6.08
C CYS A 369 -8.74 1.57 -6.94
N ARG A 370 -7.96 1.31 -7.97
CA ARG A 370 -8.11 0.16 -8.87
C ARG A 370 -8.01 -1.17 -8.14
N MET A 371 -7.15 -1.23 -7.12
CA MET A 371 -6.91 -2.45 -6.33
C MET A 371 -8.16 -2.91 -5.58
N VAL A 372 -8.94 -1.98 -5.02
CA VAL A 372 -9.99 -2.30 -4.05
C VAL A 372 -11.39 -1.91 -4.48
N THR A 373 -11.55 -1.23 -5.61
CA THR A 373 -12.85 -0.77 -6.10
C THR A 373 -13.31 -1.60 -7.28
N PRO A 374 -14.50 -2.19 -7.26
CA PRO A 374 -15.07 -2.88 -8.41
C PRO A 374 -15.40 -1.89 -9.53
N LYS A 375 -15.46 -2.37 -10.78
CA LYS A 375 -15.81 -1.55 -11.94
C LYS A 375 -17.14 -0.82 -11.71
N GLY A 376 -17.16 0.51 -11.92
CA GLY A 376 -18.33 1.35 -11.68
C GLY A 376 -18.69 1.53 -10.20
N GLY A 377 -17.80 1.11 -9.29
CA GLY A 377 -18.00 1.28 -7.84
C GLY A 377 -17.73 2.71 -7.37
N ILE A 378 -18.10 2.97 -6.12
CA ILE A 378 -17.99 4.29 -5.46
C ILE A 378 -16.82 4.26 -4.49
N VAL A 379 -15.88 5.21 -4.65
CA VAL A 379 -14.77 5.46 -3.72
C VAL A 379 -15.15 6.59 -2.78
N LEU A 380 -14.96 6.41 -1.48
CA LEU A 380 -15.10 7.47 -0.47
C LEU A 380 -13.70 7.94 -0.01
N ASP A 381 -13.53 9.27 0.04
CA ASP A 381 -12.42 9.92 0.74
C ASP A 381 -12.96 11.00 1.69
N MET A 382 -12.99 10.70 2.98
CA MET A 382 -13.51 11.62 3.99
C MET A 382 -12.51 12.69 4.42
N PHE A 383 -11.28 12.65 3.89
CA PHE A 383 -10.22 13.64 4.10
C PHE A 383 -9.63 14.07 2.75
N MET A 384 -10.50 14.54 1.85
CA MET A 384 -10.19 14.72 0.43
C MET A 384 -9.01 15.67 0.15
N GLY A 385 -8.74 16.63 1.03
CA GLY A 385 -7.67 17.60 0.88
C GLY A 385 -7.76 18.34 -0.46
N SER A 386 -6.72 18.23 -1.28
CA SER A 386 -6.67 18.81 -2.63
C SER A 386 -7.19 17.90 -3.75
N GLY A 387 -7.88 16.80 -3.42
CA GLY A 387 -8.61 15.98 -4.37
C GLY A 387 -7.80 14.94 -5.14
N SER A 388 -6.66 14.48 -4.63
CA SER A 388 -5.84 13.49 -5.35
C SER A 388 -6.57 12.16 -5.55
N THR A 389 -7.32 11.68 -4.54
CA THR A 389 -8.15 10.48 -4.63
C THR A 389 -9.28 10.66 -5.64
N GLY A 390 -9.95 11.83 -5.63
CA GLY A 390 -11.04 12.12 -6.54
C GLY A 390 -10.60 12.20 -8.00
N MET A 391 -9.44 12.82 -8.26
CA MET A 391 -8.81 12.79 -9.60
C MET A 391 -8.53 11.35 -10.06
N ALA A 392 -7.97 10.54 -9.16
CA ALA A 392 -7.63 9.16 -9.45
C ALA A 392 -8.88 8.32 -9.73
N ALA A 393 -9.91 8.44 -8.91
CA ALA A 393 -11.18 7.76 -9.09
C ALA A 393 -11.84 8.12 -10.44
N LYS A 394 -11.83 9.42 -10.79
CA LYS A 394 -12.39 9.89 -12.06
C LYS A 394 -11.62 9.35 -13.28
N ASP A 395 -10.29 9.33 -13.24
CA ASP A 395 -9.44 8.84 -14.33
C ASP A 395 -9.56 7.32 -14.52
N GLU A 396 -9.86 6.58 -13.44
CA GLU A 396 -10.13 5.14 -13.44
C GLU A 396 -11.60 4.77 -13.76
N GLY A 397 -12.48 5.76 -13.93
CA GLY A 397 -13.90 5.55 -14.24
C GLY A 397 -14.75 5.09 -13.04
N PHE A 398 -14.33 5.39 -11.81
CA PHE A 398 -15.10 5.16 -10.60
C PHE A 398 -15.94 6.37 -10.25
N ASP A 399 -17.06 6.13 -9.56
CA ASP A 399 -17.74 7.17 -8.83
C ASP A 399 -16.97 7.56 -7.56
N PHE A 400 -17.18 8.79 -7.10
CA PHE A 400 -16.43 9.33 -5.98
C PHE A 400 -17.29 10.19 -5.07
N ILE A 401 -17.10 10.03 -3.77
CA ILE A 401 -17.62 10.91 -2.74
C ILE A 401 -16.42 11.46 -1.97
N GLY A 402 -16.23 12.78 -2.00
CA GLY A 402 -15.14 13.46 -1.30
C GLY A 402 -15.64 14.46 -0.29
N ILE A 403 -15.09 14.45 0.93
CA ILE A 403 -15.41 15.40 1.98
C ILE A 403 -14.15 16.19 2.34
N GLU A 404 -14.26 17.53 2.37
CA GLU A 404 -13.17 18.41 2.77
C GLU A 404 -13.71 19.54 3.65
N LYS A 405 -13.12 19.72 4.81
CA LYS A 405 -13.55 20.72 5.78
C LYS A 405 -13.09 22.14 5.40
N GLU A 406 -11.85 22.27 4.98
CA GLU A 406 -11.25 23.56 4.66
C GLU A 406 -11.71 24.06 3.29
N LYS A 407 -12.50 25.13 3.27
CA LYS A 407 -13.10 25.70 2.05
C LYS A 407 -12.07 26.04 0.96
N GLU A 408 -10.86 26.41 1.35
CA GLU A 408 -9.78 26.72 0.40
C GLU A 408 -9.32 25.46 -0.31
N TYR A 409 -9.09 24.36 0.44
CA TYR A 409 -8.69 23.09 -0.14
C TYR A 409 -9.82 22.43 -0.95
N PHE A 410 -11.06 22.58 -0.49
CA PHE A 410 -12.24 22.11 -1.23
C PHE A 410 -12.30 22.71 -2.64
N LYS A 411 -12.11 24.03 -2.80
CA LYS A 411 -12.08 24.68 -4.11
C LYS A 411 -10.95 24.19 -5.01
N ILE A 412 -9.79 23.91 -4.40
CA ILE A 412 -8.66 23.33 -5.12
C ILE A 412 -9.01 21.92 -5.60
N ALA A 413 -9.61 21.10 -4.74
CA ALA A 413 -10.03 19.75 -5.07
C ALA A 413 -11.05 19.73 -6.21
N GLU A 414 -12.09 20.57 -6.11
CA GLU A 414 -13.13 20.73 -7.12
C GLU A 414 -12.52 21.04 -8.50
N ALA A 415 -11.70 22.09 -8.60
CA ALA A 415 -11.05 22.48 -9.85
C ALA A 415 -10.12 21.40 -10.41
N ARG A 416 -9.38 20.69 -9.53
CA ARG A 416 -8.49 19.61 -9.96
C ARG A 416 -9.24 18.39 -10.45
N ILE A 417 -10.30 17.98 -9.78
CA ILE A 417 -11.12 16.84 -10.16
C ILE A 417 -11.88 17.16 -11.47
N GLU A 418 -12.41 18.38 -11.61
CA GLU A 418 -13.07 18.82 -12.86
C GLU A 418 -12.11 18.79 -14.04
N SER A 419 -10.84 19.17 -13.86
CA SER A 419 -9.83 19.22 -14.92
C SER A 419 -9.41 17.85 -15.46
N VAL A 420 -9.79 16.75 -14.82
CA VAL A 420 -9.51 15.39 -15.32
C VAL A 420 -10.42 15.10 -16.50
N GLU A 421 -9.88 14.96 -17.69
CA GLU A 421 -10.59 14.47 -18.87
C GLU A 421 -10.73 12.94 -18.76
N VAL A 422 -11.96 12.45 -18.77
CA VAL A 422 -12.22 11.01 -18.82
C VAL A 422 -11.81 10.52 -20.20
N LYS A 423 -10.83 9.65 -20.27
CA LYS A 423 -10.45 9.01 -21.54
C LYS A 423 -11.61 8.10 -21.97
N ALA A 424 -12.36 8.50 -22.99
CA ALA A 424 -13.32 7.61 -23.62
C ALA A 424 -12.61 6.32 -24.05
N THR A 425 -13.06 5.19 -23.55
CA THR A 425 -12.52 3.90 -23.98
C THR A 425 -12.97 3.64 -25.42
N LEU A 426 -12.08 3.07 -26.26
CA LEU A 426 -12.40 2.69 -27.65
C LEU A 426 -13.67 1.82 -27.77
N GLN A 427 -14.14 1.21 -26.69
CA GLN A 427 -15.39 0.46 -26.65
C GLN A 427 -16.64 1.34 -26.72
N GLU A 428 -16.60 2.57 -26.20
CA GLU A 428 -17.71 3.53 -26.28
C GLU A 428 -17.88 4.16 -27.66
N PHE A 429 -16.89 4.01 -28.54
CA PHE A 429 -16.97 4.43 -29.94
C PHE A 429 -17.47 3.32 -30.86
N MET A 430 -17.71 2.10 -30.36
CA MET A 430 -18.13 0.94 -31.16
C MET A 430 -19.60 0.50 -30.86
N GLU A 431 -20.30 1.18 -29.95
CA GLU A 431 -21.74 1.11 -29.73
C GLU A 431 -22.44 2.31 -30.40
#